data_f9732b8aad605e2ec71f9724796dfb4d
#
_entry.id   f9732b8aad605e2ec71f9724796dfb4d
#
_cell.length_a   1.000
_cell.length_b   1.000
_cell.length_c   1.000
_cell.angle_alpha   90.00
_cell.angle_beta   90.00
_cell.angle_gamma   90.00
#
_symmetry.space_group_name_H-M   'P 1'
#
loop_
_entity.id
_entity.type
_entity.pdbx_description
1 polymer ?
#
loop_
_entity_poly.entity_id
_entity_poly.type
_entity_poly.pdbx_seq_one_letter_code
_entity_poly.pdbx_strand_id
1 'polypeptide(L)'
;MIAHPKRVALMAGFLCAGMLTLPGCKKEAASNQPPPLPEVEVVTVSVQSVPDEPEFIGQAEASRVVEIRSQVTGIIKERFYEEGRDVKKGDRLYQIDPIPFRAAMLSAQAKVSQAEARLIQAKQNLNRVKPLVEEQAVSQKDLDDAVAEELNARGALEGAKGELVKAKFDLDNTHINSPINGLIERTRYYEGRLVTAQTDLLTIVHQVDPMYVLVNAPESFLLKRRRDIASKRIQEPDIYKLRGAITFSDGTVYPHEGVLDFAAVGLQIETGSRETRVTVPNPERVLLPGQFVKVRFKGSVKTDVILVPQRAVQQGPTGSMVYALGDGDKIEIRDVKATGWQGSQWLIEEGLHQGDRVVVGGMQRLAPGAQVKPVAVASAGPPAMSPSGSPAVAPDGAAPKTKREGTP
;
A
#
# COMPACT_ATOMS: atom_id res chain seq x y z
N MET A 1 32.11 -52.38 48.00
CA MET A 1 32.17 -52.46 49.47
C MET A 1 30.74 -52.58 49.96
N ILE A 2 30.43 -53.80 50.36
CA ILE A 2 29.79 -54.15 51.61
C ILE A 2 28.31 -53.80 51.69
N ALA A 3 27.37 -54.69 51.75
CA ALA A 3 27.16 -56.09 52.13
C ALA A 3 25.70 -56.15 52.69
N HIS A 4 25.02 -57.16 52.31
CA HIS A 4 23.82 -57.78 52.90
C HIS A 4 23.92 -57.93 54.49
N PRO A 5 22.96 -58.55 55.21
CA PRO A 5 21.87 -59.47 54.83
C PRO A 5 20.63 -59.57 55.81
N LYS A 6 19.65 -60.40 55.36
CA LYS A 6 18.92 -61.49 56.09
C LYS A 6 18.08 -61.22 57.37
N ARG A 7 16.86 -61.73 57.54
CA ARG A 7 16.38 -63.05 58.06
C ARG A 7 14.82 -62.94 58.30
N VAL A 8 13.98 -63.82 57.77
CA VAL A 8 13.60 -65.16 58.29
C VAL A 8 12.79 -65.17 59.58
N ALA A 9 11.59 -65.66 59.55
CA ALA A 9 10.96 -66.72 60.37
C ALA A 9 9.40 -66.50 60.37
N LEU A 10 8.57 -67.38 59.92
CA LEU A 10 8.11 -68.70 60.33
C LEU A 10 7.20 -68.71 61.58
N MET A 11 6.07 -69.31 61.39
CA MET A 11 5.24 -70.21 62.22
C MET A 11 3.75 -69.83 62.07
N ALA A 12 2.97 -70.64 61.44
CA ALA A 12 2.40 -71.94 61.83
C ALA A 12 1.06 -71.84 62.57
N GLY A 13 0.05 -72.38 61.99
CA GLY A 13 -0.93 -73.27 62.59
C GLY A 13 -2.22 -72.66 63.08
N PHE A 14 -3.33 -72.96 62.51
CA PHE A 14 -4.33 -73.82 63.15
C PHE A 14 -5.52 -74.08 62.22
N LEU A 15 -5.85 -75.30 62.12
CA LEU A 15 -6.96 -75.99 61.52
C LEU A 15 -8.28 -75.61 62.17
N CYS A 16 -9.32 -75.30 61.42
CA CYS A 16 -10.66 -75.60 61.83
C CYS A 16 -11.62 -75.75 60.62
N ALA A 17 -12.16 -76.93 60.49
CA ALA A 17 -13.16 -77.34 59.51
C ALA A 17 -14.48 -76.63 59.76
N GLY A 18 -15.13 -76.12 58.76
CA GLY A 18 -16.51 -75.63 58.76
C GLY A 18 -17.12 -75.81 57.40
N MET A 19 -17.75 -76.92 57.20
CA MET A 19 -18.59 -77.26 56.07
C MET A 19 -19.87 -76.44 56.13
N LEU A 20 -20.14 -75.58 55.10
CA LEU A 20 -21.50 -75.13 54.83
C LEU A 20 -21.66 -74.60 53.38
N THR A 21 -22.46 -75.35 52.64
CA THR A 21 -23.38 -75.04 51.57
C THR A 21 -23.14 -73.81 50.67
N LEU A 22 -22.81 -74.08 49.42
CA LEU A 22 -22.85 -73.22 48.23
C LEU A 22 -24.30 -72.94 47.82
N PRO A 23 -24.75 -71.68 47.69
CA PRO A 23 -25.83 -71.34 46.74
C PRO A 23 -25.19 -71.03 45.40
N GLY A 24 -25.62 -71.77 44.36
CA GLY A 24 -25.19 -71.57 42.99
C GLY A 24 -25.53 -70.15 42.50
N CYS A 25 -24.46 -69.32 42.22
CA CYS A 25 -24.63 -68.10 41.41
C CYS A 25 -24.92 -68.54 39.98
N LYS A 26 -26.18 -68.34 39.57
CA LYS A 26 -26.56 -68.30 38.16
C LYS A 26 -25.70 -67.24 37.47
N LYS A 27 -24.80 -67.72 36.60
CA LYS A 27 -24.05 -66.87 35.65
C LYS A 27 -25.12 -66.28 34.73
N GLU A 28 -25.55 -65.05 35.00
CA GLU A 28 -26.31 -64.26 34.07
C GLU A 28 -25.50 -64.18 32.78
N ALA A 29 -26.04 -64.73 31.70
CA ALA A 29 -25.47 -64.63 30.37
C ALA A 29 -25.31 -63.14 30.08
N ALA A 30 -24.05 -62.65 30.03
CA ALA A 30 -23.77 -61.31 29.56
C ALA A 30 -24.46 -61.16 28.18
N SER A 31 -25.43 -60.31 28.13
CA SER A 31 -26.10 -59.89 26.92
C SER A 31 -25.04 -59.47 25.93
N ASN A 32 -24.88 -60.26 24.88
CA ASN A 32 -23.96 -60.00 23.78
C ASN A 32 -24.54 -58.87 22.89
N GLN A 33 -24.94 -57.74 23.49
CA GLN A 33 -25.24 -56.54 22.72
C GLN A 33 -23.92 -55.96 22.29
N PRO A 34 -23.69 -55.77 20.98
CA PRO A 34 -22.51 -55.06 20.50
C PRO A 34 -22.49 -53.69 21.18
N PRO A 35 -21.33 -53.21 21.64
CA PRO A 35 -21.24 -51.91 22.28
C PRO A 35 -21.88 -50.88 21.36
N PRO A 36 -22.66 -49.92 21.92
CA PRO A 36 -23.29 -48.90 21.10
C PRO A 36 -22.25 -48.17 20.28
N LEU A 37 -22.51 -48.03 18.99
CA LEU A 37 -21.63 -47.31 18.08
C LEU A 37 -21.41 -45.89 18.61
N PRO A 38 -20.17 -45.41 18.67
CA PRO A 38 -19.89 -44.04 19.13
C PRO A 38 -20.61 -43.06 18.21
N GLU A 39 -21.34 -42.11 18.80
CA GLU A 39 -21.98 -41.02 18.08
C GLU A 39 -20.93 -39.93 17.77
N VAL A 40 -20.91 -39.49 16.51
CA VAL A 40 -20.00 -38.46 16.03
C VAL A 40 -20.77 -37.35 15.31
N GLU A 41 -20.41 -36.11 15.58
CA GLU A 41 -20.93 -34.97 14.84
C GLU A 41 -20.25 -34.87 13.49
N VAL A 42 -21.03 -34.78 12.42
CA VAL A 42 -20.50 -34.66 11.06
C VAL A 42 -21.07 -33.49 10.31
N VAL A 43 -20.22 -32.86 9.49
CA VAL A 43 -20.59 -31.80 8.56
C VAL A 43 -20.33 -32.31 7.14
N THR A 44 -21.32 -32.17 6.27
CA THR A 44 -21.13 -32.40 4.83
C THR A 44 -20.46 -31.20 4.21
N VAL A 45 -19.32 -31.38 3.58
CA VAL A 45 -18.56 -30.29 2.97
C VAL A 45 -19.14 -29.94 1.60
N SER A 46 -19.15 -28.64 1.33
CA SER A 46 -19.56 -28.09 0.05
C SER A 46 -18.47 -27.20 -0.51
N VAL A 47 -18.39 -27.18 -1.82
CA VAL A 47 -17.49 -26.26 -2.53
C VAL A 47 -18.09 -24.85 -2.49
N GLN A 48 -17.29 -23.87 -2.14
CA GLN A 48 -17.68 -22.46 -2.02
C GLN A 48 -16.66 -21.57 -2.70
N SER A 49 -17.08 -20.35 -3.01
CA SER A 49 -16.19 -19.27 -3.46
C SER A 49 -15.97 -18.31 -2.29
N VAL A 50 -14.72 -17.97 -2.05
CA VAL A 50 -14.33 -17.07 -0.94
C VAL A 50 -13.49 -15.93 -1.47
N PRO A 51 -13.54 -14.73 -0.85
CA PRO A 51 -12.61 -13.66 -1.16
C PRO A 51 -11.17 -14.12 -1.00
N ASP A 52 -10.31 -13.81 -1.97
CA ASP A 52 -8.88 -14.05 -1.89
C ASP A 52 -8.18 -12.70 -1.67
N GLU A 53 -7.78 -12.48 -0.43
CA GLU A 53 -7.26 -11.20 0.04
C GLU A 53 -5.82 -11.33 0.55
N PRO A 54 -4.83 -11.47 -0.36
CA PRO A 54 -3.44 -11.55 0.05
C PRO A 54 -2.99 -10.27 0.75
N GLU A 55 -2.20 -10.43 1.82
CA GLU A 55 -1.67 -9.34 2.63
C GLU A 55 -0.15 -9.26 2.47
N PHE A 56 0.35 -8.05 2.28
CA PHE A 56 1.78 -7.75 2.17
C PHE A 56 2.13 -6.54 3.03
N ILE A 57 3.39 -6.46 3.40
CA ILE A 57 3.95 -5.26 4.02
C ILE A 57 4.35 -4.30 2.90
N GLY A 58 3.91 -3.07 3.00
CA GLY A 58 4.29 -1.97 2.11
C GLY A 58 4.88 -0.80 2.89
N GLN A 59 5.54 0.08 2.17
CA GLN A 59 6.06 1.35 2.69
C GLN A 59 5.30 2.50 2.06
N ALA A 60 4.82 3.42 2.89
CA ALA A 60 4.16 4.64 2.43
C ALA A 60 5.21 5.67 2.00
N GLU A 61 4.97 6.31 0.85
CA GLU A 61 5.84 7.34 0.30
C GLU A 61 5.00 8.54 -0.18
N ALA A 62 5.61 9.72 -0.15
CA ALA A 62 4.97 10.89 -0.75
C ALA A 62 4.83 10.69 -2.27
N SER A 63 3.67 11.07 -2.83
CA SER A 63 3.43 10.90 -4.27
C SER A 63 4.38 11.75 -5.13
N ARG A 64 4.89 12.84 -4.58
CA ARG A 64 5.92 13.68 -5.19
C ARG A 64 6.82 14.25 -4.11
N VAL A 65 8.12 14.23 -4.39
CA VAL A 65 9.14 14.87 -3.55
C VAL A 65 9.90 15.84 -4.44
N VAL A 66 9.93 17.12 -4.08
CA VAL A 66 10.62 18.14 -4.87
C VAL A 66 11.63 18.87 -3.99
N GLU A 67 12.87 18.77 -4.40
CA GLU A 67 13.97 19.53 -3.82
C GLU A 67 13.93 20.97 -4.31
N ILE A 68 13.89 21.91 -3.38
CA ILE A 68 13.91 23.34 -3.67
C ILE A 68 15.37 23.82 -3.63
N ARG A 69 15.88 24.19 -4.81
CA ARG A 69 17.23 24.72 -5.01
C ARG A 69 17.17 26.10 -5.63
N SER A 70 18.13 26.97 -5.28
CA SER A 70 18.26 28.25 -5.97
C SER A 70 18.75 28.05 -7.40
N GLN A 71 18.19 28.80 -8.35
CA GLN A 71 18.68 28.85 -9.75
C GLN A 71 19.72 29.93 -9.96
N VAL A 72 19.88 30.86 -9.01
CA VAL A 72 20.85 31.94 -9.06
C VAL A 72 21.71 31.95 -7.80
N THR A 73 22.95 32.37 -7.92
CA THR A 73 23.87 32.52 -6.78
C THR A 73 23.65 33.89 -6.12
N GLY A 74 23.36 33.89 -4.83
CA GLY A 74 23.14 35.16 -4.11
C GLY A 74 22.82 34.95 -2.64
N ILE A 75 22.61 36.02 -1.90
CA ILE A 75 22.32 35.98 -0.47
C ILE A 75 20.81 35.81 -0.27
N ILE A 76 20.40 34.88 0.61
CA ILE A 76 19.01 34.77 1.06
C ILE A 76 18.65 36.03 1.83
N LYS A 77 17.70 36.78 1.33
CA LYS A 77 17.22 38.02 1.96
C LYS A 77 16.10 37.76 2.94
N GLU A 78 15.16 36.88 2.59
CA GLU A 78 13.95 36.62 3.37
C GLU A 78 13.38 35.23 3.06
N ARG A 79 12.72 34.64 4.06
CA ARG A 79 11.96 33.37 3.97
C ARG A 79 10.50 33.66 4.30
N PHE A 80 9.57 33.15 3.50
CA PHE A 80 8.13 33.47 3.55
C PHE A 80 7.24 32.33 4.05
N TYR A 81 7.79 31.22 4.45
CA TYR A 81 7.02 30.06 4.92
C TYR A 81 7.37 29.68 6.35
N GLU A 82 6.46 28.97 7.00
CA GLU A 82 6.70 28.31 8.27
C GLU A 82 7.07 26.82 8.02
N GLU A 83 8.09 26.34 8.71
CA GLU A 83 8.56 24.97 8.61
C GLU A 83 7.51 23.97 9.08
N GLY A 84 7.37 22.83 8.37
CA GLY A 84 6.38 21.83 8.69
C GLY A 84 4.93 22.22 8.37
N ARG A 85 4.71 23.31 7.62
CA ARG A 85 3.38 23.78 7.20
C ARG A 85 3.12 23.48 5.73
N ASP A 86 1.86 23.69 5.37
CA ASP A 86 1.41 23.56 3.99
C ASP A 86 1.86 24.73 3.15
N VAL A 87 2.27 24.38 1.94
CA VAL A 87 2.51 25.34 0.87
C VAL A 87 1.72 24.95 -0.36
N LYS A 88 1.25 25.95 -1.09
CA LYS A 88 0.56 25.78 -2.37
C LYS A 88 1.54 26.03 -3.50
N LYS A 89 1.26 25.42 -4.64
CA LYS A 89 1.98 25.72 -5.88
C LYS A 89 1.92 27.21 -6.18
N GLY A 90 3.09 27.84 -6.33
CA GLY A 90 3.24 29.28 -6.58
C GLY A 90 3.49 30.11 -5.31
N ASP A 91 3.31 29.55 -4.11
CA ASP A 91 3.63 30.26 -2.87
C ASP A 91 5.11 30.60 -2.84
N ARG A 92 5.40 31.84 -2.42
CA ARG A 92 6.78 32.31 -2.30
C ARG A 92 7.44 31.64 -1.09
N LEU A 93 8.61 31.03 -1.34
CA LEU A 93 9.38 30.35 -0.30
C LEU A 93 10.57 31.18 0.17
N TYR A 94 11.37 31.67 -0.77
CA TYR A 94 12.56 32.47 -0.48
C TYR A 94 12.69 33.64 -1.44
N GLN A 95 13.35 34.67 -0.97
CA GLN A 95 13.83 35.79 -1.76
C GLN A 95 15.35 35.85 -1.69
N ILE A 96 16.00 35.68 -2.82
CA ILE A 96 17.43 36.05 -2.99
C ILE A 96 17.50 37.56 -3.19
N ASP A 97 18.57 38.23 -2.74
CA ASP A 97 18.73 39.65 -2.93
C ASP A 97 18.62 40.05 -4.43
N PRO A 98 17.56 40.78 -4.82
CA PRO A 98 17.30 41.07 -6.22
C PRO A 98 18.10 42.29 -6.72
N ILE A 99 18.78 43.05 -5.84
CA ILE A 99 19.43 44.33 -6.20
C ILE A 99 20.47 44.15 -7.30
N PRO A 100 21.43 43.19 -7.20
CA PRO A 100 22.43 42.97 -8.26
C PRO A 100 21.81 42.58 -9.60
N PHE A 101 20.78 41.71 -9.54
CA PHE A 101 20.08 41.19 -10.75
C PHE A 101 19.24 42.27 -11.42
N ARG A 102 18.61 43.17 -10.62
CA ARG A 102 17.89 44.32 -11.17
C ARG A 102 18.83 45.30 -11.86
N ALA A 103 20.02 45.56 -11.28
CA ALA A 103 21.02 46.38 -11.89
C ALA A 103 21.54 45.79 -13.22
N ALA A 104 21.77 44.45 -13.26
CA ALA A 104 22.17 43.73 -14.47
C ALA A 104 21.08 43.82 -15.56
N MET A 105 19.80 43.63 -15.21
CA MET A 105 18.69 43.78 -16.15
C MET A 105 18.60 45.19 -16.73
N LEU A 106 18.73 46.23 -15.89
CA LEU A 106 18.71 47.64 -16.37
C LEU A 106 19.88 47.92 -17.31
N SER A 107 21.08 47.39 -17.02
CA SER A 107 22.24 47.52 -17.91
C SER A 107 22.00 46.82 -19.26
N ALA A 108 21.44 45.62 -19.26
CA ALA A 108 21.09 44.91 -20.49
C ALA A 108 20.00 45.64 -21.29
N GLN A 109 19.02 46.24 -20.62
CA GLN A 109 18.00 47.06 -21.26
C GLN A 109 18.60 48.30 -21.96
N ALA A 110 19.58 48.93 -21.33
CA ALA A 110 20.28 50.07 -21.93
C ALA A 110 21.05 49.65 -23.20
N LYS A 111 21.71 48.48 -23.19
CA LYS A 111 22.36 47.91 -24.38
C LYS A 111 21.39 47.69 -25.53
N VAL A 112 20.19 47.19 -25.27
CA VAL A 112 19.13 47.02 -26.28
C VAL A 112 18.79 48.38 -26.90
N SER A 113 18.53 49.41 -26.08
CA SER A 113 18.22 50.74 -26.59
C SER A 113 19.35 51.36 -27.42
N GLN A 114 20.60 51.12 -27.02
CA GLN A 114 21.79 51.56 -27.82
C GLN A 114 21.84 50.84 -29.18
N ALA A 115 21.65 49.51 -29.21
CA ALA A 115 21.67 48.73 -30.44
C ALA A 115 20.48 49.05 -31.36
N GLU A 116 19.29 49.37 -30.80
CA GLU A 116 18.13 49.87 -31.57
C GLU A 116 18.46 51.20 -32.26
N ALA A 117 19.04 52.15 -31.52
CA ALA A 117 19.45 53.46 -32.11
C ALA A 117 20.44 53.26 -33.25
N ARG A 118 21.44 52.36 -33.10
CA ARG A 118 22.40 52.04 -34.15
C ARG A 118 21.74 51.40 -35.39
N LEU A 119 20.80 50.50 -35.18
CA LEU A 119 20.04 49.88 -36.30
C LEU A 119 19.19 50.94 -37.03
N ILE A 120 18.54 51.87 -36.31
CA ILE A 120 17.80 52.97 -36.89
C ILE A 120 18.74 53.84 -37.79
N GLN A 121 19.93 54.21 -37.27
CA GLN A 121 20.92 54.95 -38.00
C GLN A 121 21.37 54.21 -39.30
N ALA A 122 21.70 52.91 -39.19
CA ALA A 122 22.12 52.10 -40.32
C ALA A 122 21.01 51.98 -41.38
N LYS A 123 19.75 51.76 -40.96
CA LYS A 123 18.61 51.77 -41.88
C LYS A 123 18.40 53.10 -42.59
N GLN A 124 18.51 54.21 -41.85
CA GLN A 124 18.40 55.54 -42.48
C GLN A 124 19.49 55.77 -43.50
N ASN A 125 20.75 55.34 -43.23
CA ASN A 125 21.85 55.44 -44.17
C ASN A 125 21.58 54.58 -45.42
N LEU A 126 21.18 53.28 -45.25
CA LEU A 126 20.85 52.41 -46.34
C LEU A 126 19.75 52.97 -47.25
N ASN A 127 18.66 53.51 -46.63
CA ASN A 127 17.56 54.15 -47.33
C ASN A 127 17.94 55.41 -48.10
N ARG A 128 19.01 56.09 -47.66
CA ARG A 128 19.59 57.23 -48.36
C ARG A 128 20.49 56.83 -49.53
N VAL A 129 21.34 55.84 -49.33
CA VAL A 129 22.32 55.36 -50.36
C VAL A 129 21.62 54.63 -51.50
N LYS A 130 20.60 53.83 -51.22
CA LYS A 130 19.90 53.00 -52.22
C LYS A 130 19.42 53.76 -53.44
N PRO A 131 18.70 54.89 -53.37
CA PRO A 131 18.26 55.67 -54.55
C PRO A 131 19.42 56.34 -55.27
N LEU A 132 20.49 56.75 -54.56
CA LEU A 132 21.65 57.41 -55.19
C LEU A 132 22.45 56.46 -56.05
N VAL A 133 22.45 55.15 -55.78
CA VAL A 133 23.07 54.15 -56.69
C VAL A 133 22.25 54.04 -58.00
N GLU A 134 20.94 54.07 -57.91
CA GLU A 134 20.05 54.03 -59.06
C GLU A 134 20.30 55.26 -59.96
N GLU A 135 20.59 56.43 -59.35
CA GLU A 135 20.96 57.65 -60.05
C GLU A 135 22.45 57.74 -60.48
N GLN A 136 23.25 56.63 -60.22
CA GLN A 136 24.70 56.56 -60.47
C GLN A 136 25.52 57.62 -59.73
N ALA A 137 24.99 58.20 -58.64
CA ALA A 137 25.63 59.23 -57.86
C ALA A 137 26.63 58.69 -56.82
N VAL A 138 26.55 57.37 -56.49
CA VAL A 138 27.44 56.65 -55.57
C VAL A 138 27.78 55.25 -56.15
N SER A 139 28.83 54.60 -55.62
CA SER A 139 29.27 53.31 -56.13
C SER A 139 28.43 52.11 -55.59
N GLN A 140 28.42 50.98 -56.29
CA GLN A 140 27.83 49.77 -55.81
C GLN A 140 28.45 49.32 -54.49
N LYS A 141 29.74 49.55 -54.31
CA LYS A 141 30.43 49.26 -53.03
C LYS A 141 29.81 50.00 -51.84
N ASP A 142 29.42 51.26 -52.02
CA ASP A 142 28.81 52.06 -50.94
C ASP A 142 27.44 51.49 -50.53
N LEU A 143 26.69 50.92 -51.48
CA LEU A 143 25.44 50.20 -51.18
C LEU A 143 25.74 48.91 -50.43
N ASP A 144 26.71 48.08 -50.88
CA ASP A 144 27.05 46.81 -50.25
C ASP A 144 27.53 47.08 -48.78
N ASP A 145 28.34 48.12 -48.56
CA ASP A 145 28.79 48.52 -47.23
C ASP A 145 27.63 48.97 -46.35
N ALA A 146 26.65 49.71 -46.88
CA ALA A 146 25.45 50.15 -46.15
C ALA A 146 24.52 48.96 -45.79
N VAL A 147 24.40 47.99 -46.69
CA VAL A 147 23.65 46.72 -46.42
C VAL A 147 24.32 45.89 -45.32
N ALA A 148 25.67 45.77 -45.42
CA ALA A 148 26.43 45.04 -44.41
C ALA A 148 26.32 45.69 -43.01
N GLU A 149 26.37 47.01 -42.95
CA GLU A 149 26.22 47.74 -41.69
C GLU A 149 24.78 47.57 -41.09
N GLU A 150 23.72 47.59 -41.93
CA GLU A 150 22.37 47.32 -41.45
C GLU A 150 22.23 45.90 -40.87
N LEU A 151 22.79 44.89 -41.60
CA LEU A 151 22.79 43.50 -41.15
C LEU A 151 23.57 43.32 -39.83
N ASN A 152 24.75 43.96 -39.72
CA ASN A 152 25.55 43.93 -38.50
C ASN A 152 24.81 44.59 -37.33
N ALA A 153 24.20 45.77 -37.55
CA ALA A 153 23.42 46.45 -36.51
C ALA A 153 22.20 45.65 -36.07
N ARG A 154 21.55 44.93 -37.01
CA ARG A 154 20.46 44.02 -36.73
C ARG A 154 20.92 42.82 -35.85
N GLY A 155 22.06 42.21 -36.22
CA GLY A 155 22.66 41.12 -35.46
C GLY A 155 23.03 41.55 -34.04
N ALA A 156 23.60 42.78 -33.89
CA ALA A 156 23.92 43.35 -32.58
C ALA A 156 22.67 43.58 -31.71
N LEU A 157 21.57 44.04 -32.30
CA LEU A 157 20.29 44.20 -31.58
C LEU A 157 19.76 42.86 -31.07
N GLU A 158 19.76 41.82 -31.91
CA GLU A 158 19.29 40.49 -31.47
C GLU A 158 20.18 39.89 -30.37
N GLY A 159 21.50 40.12 -30.43
CA GLY A 159 22.43 39.74 -29.36
C GLY A 159 22.11 40.49 -28.04
N ALA A 160 21.88 41.78 -28.10
CA ALA A 160 21.53 42.60 -26.90
C ALA A 160 20.17 42.18 -26.32
N LYS A 161 19.20 41.83 -27.15
CA LYS A 161 17.90 41.26 -26.66
C LYS A 161 18.10 39.90 -25.97
N GLY A 162 18.97 39.04 -26.47
CA GLY A 162 19.35 37.80 -25.81
C GLY A 162 19.92 37.99 -24.42
N GLU A 163 20.83 38.95 -24.25
CA GLU A 163 21.37 39.35 -22.92
C GLU A 163 20.30 39.87 -21.99
N LEU A 164 19.35 40.66 -22.47
CA LEU A 164 18.22 41.17 -21.68
C LEU A 164 17.30 40.01 -21.21
N VAL A 165 17.00 39.04 -22.09
CA VAL A 165 16.19 37.85 -21.72
C VAL A 165 16.87 37.09 -20.60
N LYS A 166 18.19 36.86 -20.69
CA LYS A 166 18.97 36.22 -19.62
C LYS A 166 18.91 36.98 -18.33
N ALA A 167 19.15 38.28 -18.34
CA ALA A 167 19.13 39.14 -17.13
C ALA A 167 17.74 39.16 -16.46
N LYS A 168 16.66 39.17 -17.25
CA LYS A 168 15.28 39.04 -16.74
C LYS A 168 15.05 37.67 -16.08
N PHE A 169 15.48 36.58 -16.74
CA PHE A 169 15.37 35.24 -16.20
C PHE A 169 16.10 35.12 -14.85
N ASP A 170 17.32 35.63 -14.75
CA ASP A 170 18.10 35.64 -13.51
C ASP A 170 17.40 36.44 -12.39
N LEU A 171 16.81 37.58 -12.73
CA LEU A 171 16.04 38.41 -11.78
C LEU A 171 14.76 37.69 -11.32
N ASP A 172 14.02 37.07 -12.23
CA ASP A 172 12.79 36.32 -11.89
C ASP A 172 13.10 35.15 -10.96
N ASN A 173 14.22 34.47 -11.18
CA ASN A 173 14.68 33.36 -10.35
C ASN A 173 15.25 33.78 -8.97
N THR A 174 15.32 35.08 -8.66
CA THR A 174 15.54 35.55 -7.28
C THR A 174 14.33 35.25 -6.39
N HIS A 175 13.14 35.06 -6.94
CA HIS A 175 11.94 34.62 -6.24
C HIS A 175 11.82 33.10 -6.37
N ILE A 176 11.99 32.39 -5.28
CA ILE A 176 11.89 30.92 -5.25
C ILE A 176 10.52 30.56 -4.74
N ASN A 177 9.72 29.95 -5.62
CA ASN A 177 8.33 29.57 -5.34
C ASN A 177 8.20 28.05 -5.29
N SER A 178 7.16 27.57 -4.58
CA SER A 178 6.84 26.14 -4.55
C SER A 178 6.31 25.67 -5.92
N PRO A 179 6.88 24.60 -6.50
CA PRO A 179 6.38 24.04 -7.76
C PRO A 179 5.17 23.13 -7.59
N ILE A 180 4.88 22.66 -6.36
CA ILE A 180 3.79 21.73 -6.03
C ILE A 180 3.04 22.17 -4.78
N ASN A 181 1.86 21.62 -4.56
CA ASN A 181 1.18 21.65 -3.28
C ASN A 181 1.77 20.58 -2.37
N GLY A 182 1.99 20.88 -1.09
CA GLY A 182 2.51 19.86 -0.18
C GLY A 182 2.95 20.41 1.16
N LEU A 183 3.57 19.54 1.94
CA LEU A 183 4.16 19.86 3.22
C LEU A 183 5.63 20.21 3.03
N ILE A 184 6.05 21.38 3.52
CA ILE A 184 7.43 21.83 3.40
C ILE A 184 8.24 21.40 4.62
N GLU A 185 9.46 20.94 4.37
CA GLU A 185 10.41 20.59 5.43
C GLU A 185 11.05 21.84 6.07
N ARG A 186 11.90 21.59 7.05
CA ARG A 186 12.76 22.62 7.66
C ARG A 186 13.70 23.25 6.62
N THR A 187 14.04 24.51 6.82
CA THR A 187 15.08 25.17 6.03
C THR A 187 16.46 24.62 6.37
N ARG A 188 17.34 24.56 5.38
CA ARG A 188 18.76 24.19 5.57
C ARG A 188 19.65 25.42 5.70
N TYR A 189 19.20 26.54 5.14
CA TYR A 189 19.95 27.81 5.15
C TYR A 189 19.05 28.97 5.55
N TYR A 190 19.56 29.83 6.38
CA TYR A 190 18.82 30.98 6.91
C TYR A 190 19.19 32.28 6.17
N GLU A 191 18.46 33.33 6.46
CA GLU A 191 18.67 34.66 5.93
C GLU A 191 20.09 35.14 6.20
N GLY A 192 20.68 35.90 5.26
CA GLY A 192 22.08 36.35 5.29
C GLY A 192 23.09 35.31 4.74
N ARG A 193 22.69 34.08 4.48
CA ARG A 193 23.56 33.05 3.89
C ARG A 193 23.67 33.23 2.39
N LEU A 194 24.90 33.14 1.86
CA LEU A 194 25.18 33.01 0.42
C LEU A 194 24.85 31.58 -0.01
N VAL A 195 24.03 31.44 -1.05
CA VAL A 195 23.71 30.15 -1.69
C VAL A 195 24.17 30.13 -3.12
N THR A 196 24.59 28.95 -3.56
CA THR A 196 25.13 28.70 -4.90
C THR A 196 24.05 28.05 -5.77
N ALA A 197 23.91 28.57 -6.99
CA ALA A 197 22.95 28.07 -7.97
C ALA A 197 23.08 26.56 -8.20
N GLN A 198 21.95 25.86 -8.25
CA GLN A 198 21.79 24.44 -8.52
C GLN A 198 22.46 23.47 -7.53
N THR A 199 23.34 23.95 -6.68
CA THR A 199 24.11 23.13 -5.73
C THR A 199 23.42 23.06 -4.37
N ASP A 200 23.06 24.21 -3.81
CA ASP A 200 22.55 24.27 -2.44
C ASP A 200 21.07 23.90 -2.37
N LEU A 201 20.78 22.86 -1.59
CA LEU A 201 19.43 22.41 -1.28
C LEU A 201 18.86 23.25 -0.14
N LEU A 202 17.85 24.06 -0.43
CA LEU A 202 17.25 24.98 0.53
C LEU A 202 16.26 24.29 1.46
N THR A 203 15.34 23.53 0.87
CA THR A 203 14.30 22.72 1.56
C THR A 203 13.72 21.70 0.61
N ILE A 204 12.82 20.86 1.13
CA ILE A 204 12.10 19.85 0.34
C ILE A 204 10.61 20.05 0.54
N VAL A 205 9.83 19.85 -0.51
CA VAL A 205 8.36 19.85 -0.45
C VAL A 205 7.86 18.45 -0.79
N HIS A 206 7.05 17.87 0.10
CA HIS A 206 6.44 16.56 -0.04
C HIS A 206 4.95 16.69 -0.35
N GLN A 207 4.51 16.11 -1.45
CA GLN A 207 3.09 15.95 -1.71
C GLN A 207 2.60 14.70 -0.98
N VAL A 208 1.89 14.89 0.12
CA VAL A 208 1.42 13.81 1.00
C VAL A 208 -0.04 13.42 0.77
N ASP A 209 -0.71 14.04 -0.17
CA ASP A 209 -2.04 13.68 -0.64
C ASP A 209 -2.10 13.83 -2.18
N PRO A 210 -2.36 12.72 -2.92
CA PRO A 210 -2.41 11.34 -2.44
C PRO A 210 -1.03 10.82 -1.98
N MET A 211 -1.03 9.71 -1.23
CA MET A 211 0.16 8.94 -0.89
C MET A 211 0.33 7.74 -1.81
N TYR A 212 1.55 7.29 -1.98
CA TYR A 212 1.87 6.00 -2.56
C TYR A 212 2.22 4.99 -1.47
N VAL A 213 1.79 3.76 -1.65
CA VAL A 213 2.24 2.63 -0.83
C VAL A 213 2.89 1.62 -1.77
N LEU A 214 4.20 1.46 -1.63
CA LEU A 214 4.98 0.50 -2.40
C LEU A 214 4.95 -0.85 -1.70
N VAL A 215 4.57 -1.88 -2.45
CA VAL A 215 4.44 -3.26 -1.98
C VAL A 215 5.29 -4.16 -2.85
N ASN A 216 6.05 -5.04 -2.23
CA ASN A 216 6.91 -6.01 -2.91
C ASN A 216 6.31 -7.40 -2.82
N ALA A 217 5.81 -7.94 -3.94
CA ALA A 217 5.28 -9.29 -4.03
C ALA A 217 6.37 -10.29 -4.43
N PRO A 218 6.66 -11.33 -3.60
CA PRO A 218 7.67 -12.33 -3.93
C PRO A 218 7.36 -13.11 -5.20
N GLU A 219 8.39 -13.49 -5.96
CA GLU A 219 8.24 -14.29 -7.19
C GLU A 219 7.45 -15.58 -6.95
N SER A 220 7.71 -16.28 -5.84
CA SER A 220 7.02 -17.53 -5.49
C SER A 220 5.50 -17.35 -5.40
N PHE A 221 5.06 -16.22 -4.82
CA PHE A 221 3.64 -15.85 -4.78
C PHE A 221 3.09 -15.59 -6.19
N LEU A 222 3.81 -14.84 -7.02
CA LEU A 222 3.37 -14.53 -8.39
C LEU A 222 3.25 -15.76 -9.26
N LEU A 223 4.20 -16.71 -9.15
CA LEU A 223 4.18 -17.98 -9.88
C LEU A 223 3.02 -18.87 -9.42
N LYS A 224 2.78 -18.95 -8.10
CA LYS A 224 1.62 -19.68 -7.57
C LYS A 224 0.33 -19.05 -8.09
N ARG A 225 0.20 -17.72 -7.97
CA ARG A 225 -1.00 -17.00 -8.41
C ARG A 225 -1.28 -17.19 -9.90
N ARG A 226 -0.24 -17.12 -10.75
CA ARG A 226 -0.39 -17.37 -12.19
C ARG A 226 -0.92 -18.77 -12.47
N ARG A 227 -0.43 -19.80 -11.77
CA ARG A 227 -0.93 -21.18 -11.88
C ARG A 227 -2.38 -21.29 -11.43
N ASP A 228 -2.74 -20.65 -10.33
CA ASP A 228 -4.09 -20.69 -9.76
C ASP A 228 -5.10 -19.98 -10.66
N ILE A 229 -4.70 -18.88 -11.31
CA ILE A 229 -5.51 -18.20 -12.34
C ILE A 229 -5.66 -19.09 -13.58
N ALA A 230 -4.58 -19.68 -14.08
CA ALA A 230 -4.60 -20.55 -15.27
C ALA A 230 -5.49 -21.79 -15.05
N SER A 231 -5.52 -22.34 -13.84
CA SER A 231 -6.40 -23.46 -13.44
C SER A 231 -7.81 -23.04 -13.04
N LYS A 232 -8.17 -21.75 -13.16
CA LYS A 232 -9.44 -21.14 -12.77
C LYS A 232 -9.78 -21.27 -11.28
N ARG A 233 -8.80 -21.62 -10.43
CA ARG A 233 -8.98 -21.64 -8.97
C ARG A 233 -9.06 -20.24 -8.36
N ILE A 234 -8.51 -19.24 -9.06
CA ILE A 234 -8.65 -17.82 -8.70
C ILE A 234 -9.25 -17.09 -9.89
N GLN A 235 -10.32 -16.37 -9.62
CA GLN A 235 -10.88 -15.38 -10.53
C GLN A 235 -10.35 -13.99 -10.09
N GLU A 236 -9.50 -13.42 -10.92
CA GLU A 236 -8.92 -12.11 -10.66
C GLU A 236 -9.48 -11.11 -11.67
N PRO A 237 -9.97 -9.95 -11.23
CA PRO A 237 -10.28 -8.86 -12.14
C PRO A 237 -8.99 -8.31 -12.75
N ASP A 238 -9.10 -7.33 -13.64
CA ASP A 238 -7.94 -6.57 -14.07
C ASP A 238 -7.17 -6.09 -12.83
N ILE A 239 -5.85 -6.29 -12.84
CA ILE A 239 -4.96 -5.96 -11.72
C ILE A 239 -5.13 -4.50 -11.25
N TYR A 240 -5.43 -3.57 -12.17
CA TYR A 240 -5.66 -2.16 -11.88
C TYR A 240 -7.04 -1.86 -11.26
N LYS A 241 -7.89 -2.87 -11.10
CA LYS A 241 -9.16 -2.78 -10.37
C LYS A 241 -9.06 -3.29 -8.93
N LEU A 242 -7.90 -3.85 -8.56
CA LEU A 242 -7.67 -4.30 -7.19
C LEU A 242 -7.64 -3.11 -6.24
N ARG A 243 -8.29 -3.29 -5.09
CA ARG A 243 -8.30 -2.32 -3.99
C ARG A 243 -7.32 -2.76 -2.91
N GLY A 244 -6.58 -1.80 -2.37
CA GLY A 244 -5.70 -2.02 -1.24
C GLY A 244 -6.31 -1.46 0.03
N ALA A 245 -6.73 -2.33 0.95
CA ALA A 245 -7.09 -1.93 2.31
C ALA A 245 -5.82 -1.84 3.16
N ILE A 246 -5.64 -0.73 3.84
CA ILE A 246 -4.43 -0.44 4.59
C ILE A 246 -4.70 -0.64 6.08
N THR A 247 -3.77 -1.30 6.75
CA THR A 247 -3.79 -1.50 8.19
C THR A 247 -2.45 -1.05 8.76
N PHE A 248 -2.50 -0.23 9.80
CA PHE A 248 -1.32 0.24 10.51
C PHE A 248 -0.68 -0.88 11.35
N SER A 249 0.53 -0.63 11.85
CA SER A 249 1.26 -1.59 12.70
C SER A 249 0.57 -1.91 14.03
N ASP A 250 -0.26 -1.01 14.53
CA ASP A 250 -1.08 -1.18 15.73
C ASP A 250 -2.38 -1.98 15.51
N GLY A 251 -2.65 -2.37 14.23
CA GLY A 251 -3.87 -3.06 13.85
C GLY A 251 -5.04 -2.15 13.47
N THR A 252 -4.89 -0.84 13.56
CA THR A 252 -5.93 0.12 13.15
C THR A 252 -6.09 0.09 11.64
N VAL A 253 -7.32 -0.02 11.15
CA VAL A 253 -7.63 0.01 9.71
C VAL A 253 -7.74 1.46 9.25
N TYR A 254 -7.03 1.79 8.18
CA TYR A 254 -7.12 3.09 7.54
C TYR A 254 -8.47 3.23 6.80
N PRO A 255 -9.19 4.37 6.94
CA PRO A 255 -10.55 4.49 6.43
C PRO A 255 -10.66 4.56 4.90
N HIS A 256 -9.58 4.95 4.21
CA HIS A 256 -9.57 5.08 2.76
C HIS A 256 -8.85 3.91 2.10
N GLU A 257 -9.54 3.24 1.18
CA GLU A 257 -8.91 2.21 0.34
C GLU A 257 -8.13 2.86 -0.80
N GLY A 258 -6.97 2.29 -1.10
CA GLY A 258 -6.19 2.66 -2.26
C GLY A 258 -6.54 1.85 -3.50
N VAL A 259 -6.04 2.29 -4.64
CA VAL A 259 -6.15 1.59 -5.93
C VAL A 259 -4.76 1.21 -6.40
N LEU A 260 -4.58 -0.04 -6.84
CA LEU A 260 -3.34 -0.46 -7.48
C LEU A 260 -3.26 0.23 -8.84
N ASP A 261 -2.31 1.12 -9.03
CA ASP A 261 -2.14 1.92 -10.24
C ASP A 261 -0.86 1.60 -11.02
N PHE A 262 0.08 0.89 -10.40
CA PHE A 262 1.32 0.51 -11.03
C PHE A 262 1.81 -0.85 -10.55
N ALA A 263 2.33 -1.64 -11.48
CA ALA A 263 3.06 -2.87 -11.20
C ALA A 263 4.29 -2.95 -12.12
N ALA A 264 5.46 -3.11 -11.56
CA ALA A 264 6.71 -3.19 -12.31
C ALA A 264 6.68 -4.33 -13.33
N VAL A 265 7.29 -4.12 -14.49
CA VAL A 265 7.34 -5.15 -15.55
C VAL A 265 8.27 -6.30 -15.16
N GLY A 266 9.39 -5.97 -14.49
CA GLY A 266 10.40 -6.93 -14.05
C GLY A 266 10.38 -7.20 -12.56
N LEU A 267 11.21 -8.14 -12.13
CA LEU A 267 11.53 -8.40 -10.73
C LEU A 267 12.76 -7.57 -10.33
N GLN A 268 12.76 -7.11 -9.09
CA GLN A 268 13.96 -6.55 -8.47
C GLN A 268 14.97 -7.67 -8.24
N ILE A 269 16.17 -7.52 -8.79
CA ILE A 269 17.21 -8.56 -8.79
C ILE A 269 17.65 -8.90 -7.35
N GLU A 270 17.73 -7.91 -6.48
CA GLU A 270 18.22 -8.06 -5.11
C GLU A 270 17.27 -8.84 -4.21
N THR A 271 15.97 -8.70 -4.42
CA THR A 271 14.93 -9.27 -3.55
C THR A 271 14.11 -10.38 -4.19
N GLY A 272 14.23 -10.58 -5.52
CA GLY A 272 13.39 -11.52 -6.25
C GLY A 272 11.89 -11.20 -6.13
N SER A 273 11.55 -9.92 -5.99
CA SER A 273 10.17 -9.49 -5.81
C SER A 273 9.75 -8.49 -6.89
N ARG A 274 8.45 -8.42 -7.14
CA ARG A 274 7.83 -7.44 -8.03
C ARG A 274 7.27 -6.29 -7.23
N GLU A 275 7.74 -5.11 -7.54
CA GLU A 275 7.19 -3.89 -6.97
C GLU A 275 5.82 -3.58 -7.56
N THR A 276 4.89 -3.25 -6.68
CA THR A 276 3.55 -2.75 -7.01
C THR A 276 3.25 -1.50 -6.18
N ARG A 277 2.51 -0.57 -6.76
CA ARG A 277 2.16 0.69 -6.12
C ARG A 277 0.66 0.78 -5.96
N VAL A 278 0.25 1.18 -4.77
CA VAL A 278 -1.13 1.50 -4.43
C VAL A 278 -1.21 3.00 -4.15
N THR A 279 -2.06 3.71 -4.90
CA THR A 279 -2.33 5.12 -4.66
C THR A 279 -3.48 5.26 -3.67
N VAL A 280 -3.24 5.99 -2.60
CA VAL A 280 -4.13 6.10 -1.43
C VAL A 280 -4.43 7.57 -1.16
N PRO A 281 -5.71 7.99 -1.08
CA PRO A 281 -6.07 9.32 -0.59
C PRO A 281 -5.61 9.52 0.86
N ASN A 282 -5.08 10.69 1.18
CA ASN A 282 -4.59 10.99 2.54
C ASN A 282 -4.99 12.42 2.99
N PRO A 283 -6.29 12.74 2.96
CA PRO A 283 -6.76 14.11 3.27
C PRO A 283 -6.48 14.51 4.72
N GLU A 284 -6.57 13.57 5.67
CA GLU A 284 -6.29 13.80 7.09
C GLU A 284 -4.79 13.69 7.44
N ARG A 285 -3.92 13.32 6.48
CA ARG A 285 -2.47 13.19 6.64
C ARG A 285 -2.03 12.22 7.74
N VAL A 286 -2.81 11.20 7.98
CA VAL A 286 -2.52 10.16 8.97
C VAL A 286 -1.39 9.25 8.47
N LEU A 287 -1.34 9.00 7.15
CA LEU A 287 -0.21 8.30 6.53
C LEU A 287 0.97 9.24 6.41
N LEU A 288 2.12 8.81 6.93
CA LEU A 288 3.37 9.56 6.87
C LEU A 288 4.36 8.89 5.91
N PRO A 289 5.15 9.66 5.15
CA PRO A 289 6.22 9.11 4.32
C PRO A 289 7.23 8.30 5.16
N GLY A 290 7.64 7.14 4.67
CA GLY A 290 8.53 6.21 5.37
C GLY A 290 7.83 5.21 6.30
N GLN A 291 6.53 5.34 6.54
CA GLN A 291 5.78 4.47 7.42
C GLN A 291 5.52 3.09 6.79
N PHE A 292 5.72 2.03 7.56
CA PHE A 292 5.36 0.67 7.15
C PHE A 292 3.90 0.39 7.49
N VAL A 293 3.19 -0.20 6.53
CA VAL A 293 1.78 -0.54 6.63
C VAL A 293 1.54 -1.93 6.03
N LYS A 294 0.47 -2.59 6.46
CA LYS A 294 -0.01 -3.81 5.81
C LYS A 294 -1.03 -3.44 4.75
N VAL A 295 -0.87 -3.99 3.58
CA VAL A 295 -1.79 -3.80 2.45
C VAL A 295 -2.45 -5.13 2.14
N ARG A 296 -3.77 -5.18 2.26
CA ARG A 296 -4.60 -6.32 1.90
C ARG A 296 -5.29 -6.03 0.59
N PHE A 297 -4.97 -6.82 -0.43
CA PHE A 297 -5.57 -6.66 -1.75
C PHE A 297 -6.93 -7.33 -1.82
N LYS A 298 -7.95 -6.57 -2.20
CA LYS A 298 -9.33 -7.01 -2.36
C LYS A 298 -9.75 -7.01 -3.83
N GLY A 299 -10.71 -7.86 -4.17
CA GLY A 299 -11.31 -7.92 -5.50
C GLY A 299 -11.12 -9.26 -6.20
N SER A 300 -10.23 -10.13 -5.73
CA SER A 300 -10.06 -11.49 -6.23
C SER A 300 -10.94 -12.46 -5.47
N VAL A 301 -11.36 -13.53 -6.15
CA VAL A 301 -12.19 -14.59 -5.58
C VAL A 301 -11.53 -15.94 -5.83
N LYS A 302 -11.37 -16.70 -4.78
CA LYS A 302 -10.92 -18.10 -4.86
C LYS A 302 -12.12 -19.00 -4.98
N THR A 303 -12.17 -19.77 -6.08
CA THR A 303 -13.23 -20.72 -6.37
C THR A 303 -12.83 -22.12 -5.94
N ASP A 304 -13.79 -23.00 -5.87
CA ASP A 304 -13.58 -24.43 -5.60
C ASP A 304 -12.85 -24.74 -4.30
N VAL A 305 -13.10 -23.97 -3.25
CA VAL A 305 -12.54 -24.21 -1.91
C VAL A 305 -13.55 -24.89 -1.00
N ILE A 306 -13.06 -25.74 -0.13
CA ILE A 306 -13.83 -26.41 0.90
C ILE A 306 -13.50 -25.73 2.24
N LEU A 307 -14.53 -25.28 2.94
CA LEU A 307 -14.40 -24.73 4.29
C LEU A 307 -14.81 -25.77 5.33
N VAL A 308 -13.93 -26.00 6.31
CA VAL A 308 -14.19 -26.94 7.42
C VAL A 308 -14.02 -26.21 8.76
N PRO A 309 -14.89 -26.42 9.74
CA PRO A 309 -14.71 -25.84 11.06
C PRO A 309 -13.33 -26.16 11.64
N GLN A 310 -12.72 -25.21 12.35
CA GLN A 310 -11.36 -25.34 12.90
C GLN A 310 -11.18 -26.61 13.73
N ARG A 311 -12.19 -27.02 14.48
CA ARG A 311 -12.18 -28.21 15.33
C ARG A 311 -12.09 -29.54 14.55
N ALA A 312 -12.39 -29.56 13.24
CA ALA A 312 -12.33 -30.76 12.41
C ALA A 312 -10.91 -31.08 11.92
N VAL A 313 -10.03 -30.09 11.84
CA VAL A 313 -8.66 -30.26 11.36
C VAL A 313 -7.74 -30.52 12.52
N GLN A 314 -7.01 -31.64 12.47
CA GLN A 314 -6.02 -32.04 13.47
C GLN A 314 -4.62 -32.01 12.85
N GLN A 315 -3.61 -31.80 13.69
CA GLN A 315 -2.20 -31.90 13.30
C GLN A 315 -1.73 -33.34 13.50
N GLY A 316 -1.34 -33.99 12.41
CA GLY A 316 -0.75 -35.31 12.40
C GLY A 316 0.76 -35.26 12.15
N PRO A 317 1.42 -36.43 12.11
CA PRO A 317 2.87 -36.53 11.84
C PRO A 317 3.27 -36.03 10.45
N THR A 318 2.37 -36.14 9.46
CA THR A 318 2.58 -35.77 8.06
C THR A 318 2.04 -34.38 7.70
N GLY A 319 1.34 -33.72 8.64
CA GLY A 319 0.70 -32.42 8.41
C GLY A 319 -0.71 -32.36 8.93
N SER A 320 -1.55 -31.52 8.32
CA SER A 320 -2.96 -31.39 8.69
C SER A 320 -3.76 -32.59 8.18
N MET A 321 -4.63 -33.14 9.05
CA MET A 321 -5.51 -34.27 8.70
C MET A 321 -6.93 -34.04 9.21
N VAL A 322 -7.88 -34.72 8.60
CA VAL A 322 -9.29 -34.76 9.02
C VAL A 322 -9.77 -36.19 9.11
N TYR A 323 -10.77 -36.42 9.98
CA TYR A 323 -11.52 -37.66 10.00
C TYR A 323 -12.71 -37.53 9.04
N ALA A 324 -12.73 -38.31 7.98
CA ALA A 324 -13.84 -38.39 7.04
C ALA A 324 -14.62 -39.70 7.24
N LEU A 325 -15.88 -39.69 6.86
CA LEU A 325 -16.69 -40.94 6.81
C LEU A 325 -16.59 -41.55 5.40
N GLY A 326 -16.08 -42.78 5.33
CA GLY A 326 -16.10 -43.59 4.14
C GLY A 326 -17.38 -44.43 4.02
N ASP A 327 -17.35 -45.43 3.16
CA ASP A 327 -18.46 -46.34 2.93
C ASP A 327 -18.83 -47.15 4.19
N GLY A 328 -20.12 -47.18 4.51
CA GLY A 328 -20.63 -47.90 5.69
C GLY A 328 -20.36 -47.18 7.01
N ASP A 329 -20.23 -45.86 7.00
CA ASP A 329 -19.99 -44.98 8.19
C ASP A 329 -18.72 -45.38 8.96
N LYS A 330 -17.66 -45.77 8.24
CA LYS A 330 -16.34 -46.05 8.79
C LYS A 330 -15.45 -44.81 8.78
N ILE A 331 -14.68 -44.66 9.83
CA ILE A 331 -13.71 -43.52 9.95
C ILE A 331 -12.51 -43.75 9.03
N GLU A 332 -12.26 -42.79 8.16
CA GLU A 332 -11.05 -42.68 7.34
C GLU A 332 -10.25 -41.46 7.75
N ILE A 333 -8.95 -41.62 7.91
CA ILE A 333 -8.05 -40.45 8.09
C ILE A 333 -7.63 -39.99 6.69
N ARG A 334 -7.83 -38.70 6.41
CA ARG A 334 -7.40 -38.11 5.15
C ARG A 334 -6.47 -36.94 5.44
N ASP A 335 -5.28 -36.98 4.83
CA ASP A 335 -4.37 -35.88 4.82
C ASP A 335 -4.97 -34.73 3.99
N VAL A 336 -4.93 -33.53 4.51
CA VAL A 336 -5.52 -32.34 3.85
C VAL A 336 -4.51 -31.21 3.82
N LYS A 337 -4.58 -30.41 2.77
CA LYS A 337 -3.79 -29.19 2.66
C LYS A 337 -4.61 -28.00 3.10
N ALA A 338 -4.47 -27.64 4.38
CA ALA A 338 -5.07 -26.46 4.97
C ALA A 338 -4.15 -25.27 4.73
N THR A 339 -4.58 -24.26 3.97
CA THR A 339 -3.73 -23.14 3.51
C THR A 339 -4.06 -21.80 4.11
N GLY A 340 -5.20 -21.68 4.78
CA GLY A 340 -5.62 -20.40 5.37
C GLY A 340 -6.89 -20.52 6.20
N TRP A 341 -7.33 -19.39 6.69
CA TRP A 341 -8.48 -19.26 7.59
C TRP A 341 -9.49 -18.30 6.99
N GLN A 342 -10.77 -18.67 7.08
CA GLN A 342 -11.89 -17.81 6.75
C GLN A 342 -12.80 -17.72 7.99
N GLY A 343 -12.67 -16.66 8.75
CA GLY A 343 -13.36 -16.57 10.06
C GLY A 343 -12.92 -17.70 11.00
N SER A 344 -13.86 -18.58 11.39
CA SER A 344 -13.61 -19.75 12.27
C SER A 344 -13.42 -21.07 11.51
N GLN A 345 -13.19 -21.01 10.20
CA GLN A 345 -13.08 -22.19 9.33
C GLN A 345 -11.71 -22.26 8.65
N TRP A 346 -11.18 -23.48 8.47
CA TRP A 346 -10.03 -23.77 7.65
C TRP A 346 -10.41 -23.83 6.18
N LEU A 347 -9.58 -23.24 5.35
CA LEU A 347 -9.64 -23.36 3.90
C LEU A 347 -8.82 -24.55 3.47
N ILE A 348 -9.49 -25.56 2.89
CA ILE A 348 -8.87 -26.79 2.41
C ILE A 348 -8.77 -26.72 0.89
N GLU A 349 -7.53 -26.80 0.37
CA GLU A 349 -7.25 -26.80 -1.07
C GLU A 349 -7.21 -28.20 -1.68
N GLU A 350 -6.77 -29.21 -0.92
CA GLU A 350 -6.57 -30.58 -1.39
C GLU A 350 -6.93 -31.59 -0.30
N GLY A 351 -7.41 -32.78 -0.68
CA GLY A 351 -7.69 -33.91 0.24
C GLY A 351 -9.16 -34.14 0.56
N LEU A 352 -10.06 -33.22 0.17
CA LEU A 352 -11.52 -33.37 0.31
C LEU A 352 -12.23 -33.13 -1.02
N HIS A 353 -13.41 -33.76 -1.18
CA HIS A 353 -14.29 -33.57 -2.34
C HIS A 353 -15.67 -33.09 -1.88
N GLN A 354 -16.40 -32.49 -2.80
CA GLN A 354 -17.79 -32.10 -2.55
C GLN A 354 -18.62 -33.29 -2.13
N GLY A 355 -19.34 -33.14 -1.03
CA GLY A 355 -20.19 -34.20 -0.48
C GLY A 355 -19.51 -35.12 0.56
N ASP A 356 -18.22 -34.99 0.79
CA ASP A 356 -17.53 -35.71 1.86
C ASP A 356 -18.15 -35.32 3.23
N ARG A 357 -18.24 -36.31 4.12
CA ARG A 357 -18.73 -36.10 5.50
C ARG A 357 -17.53 -36.07 6.43
N VAL A 358 -17.28 -34.92 7.03
CA VAL A 358 -16.13 -34.67 7.92
C VAL A 358 -16.59 -34.62 9.36
N VAL A 359 -15.90 -35.33 10.25
CA VAL A 359 -16.18 -35.38 11.67
C VAL A 359 -15.73 -34.08 12.32
N VAL A 360 -16.61 -33.41 13.07
CA VAL A 360 -16.38 -32.16 13.77
C VAL A 360 -16.48 -32.25 15.29
N GLY A 361 -17.01 -33.36 15.80
CA GLY A 361 -17.17 -33.63 17.24
C GLY A 361 -17.16 -35.09 17.55
N GLY A 362 -16.82 -35.50 18.80
CA GLY A 362 -16.75 -36.89 19.24
C GLY A 362 -15.45 -37.62 18.90
N MET A 363 -14.38 -36.90 18.51
CA MET A 363 -13.12 -37.49 17.98
C MET A 363 -12.24 -38.21 19.03
N GLN A 364 -12.48 -38.04 20.32
CA GLN A 364 -11.55 -38.48 21.39
C GLN A 364 -11.35 -39.98 21.53
N ARG A 365 -12.19 -40.82 20.90
CA ARG A 365 -12.16 -42.29 21.02
C ARG A 365 -12.26 -42.99 19.67
N LEU A 366 -11.93 -42.29 18.59
CA LEU A 366 -12.03 -42.85 17.25
C LEU A 366 -10.73 -43.55 16.85
N ALA A 367 -10.86 -44.79 16.40
CA ALA A 367 -9.78 -45.52 15.74
C ALA A 367 -10.05 -45.55 14.22
N PRO A 368 -9.02 -45.53 13.36
CA PRO A 368 -9.18 -45.69 11.93
C PRO A 368 -9.92 -47.02 11.63
N GLY A 369 -10.92 -46.97 10.74
CA GLY A 369 -11.76 -48.10 10.40
C GLY A 369 -12.90 -48.42 11.37
N ALA A 370 -13.04 -47.69 12.48
CA ALA A 370 -14.15 -47.88 13.41
C ALA A 370 -15.47 -47.43 12.77
N GLN A 371 -16.52 -48.21 12.98
CA GLN A 371 -17.86 -47.86 12.56
C GLN A 371 -18.49 -46.91 13.59
N VAL A 372 -19.14 -45.85 13.13
CA VAL A 372 -19.70 -44.78 13.96
C VAL A 372 -21.15 -44.51 13.57
N LYS A 373 -21.88 -43.84 14.46
CA LYS A 373 -23.23 -43.35 14.16
C LYS A 373 -23.14 -41.85 13.88
N PRO A 374 -23.27 -41.39 12.61
CA PRO A 374 -23.17 -39.98 12.28
C PRO A 374 -24.42 -39.20 12.74
N VAL A 375 -24.19 -38.06 13.39
CA VAL A 375 -25.20 -37.06 13.70
C VAL A 375 -24.88 -35.84 12.87
N ALA A 376 -25.73 -35.51 11.91
CA ALA A 376 -25.51 -34.35 11.06
C ALA A 376 -25.66 -33.05 11.87
N VAL A 377 -24.62 -32.23 11.86
CA VAL A 377 -24.66 -30.86 12.41
C VAL A 377 -24.65 -29.90 11.22
N ALA A 378 -25.55 -28.92 11.24
CA ALA A 378 -25.55 -27.88 10.22
C ALA A 378 -24.18 -27.18 10.20
N SER A 379 -23.57 -27.08 9.01
CA SER A 379 -22.41 -26.23 8.85
C SER A 379 -22.83 -24.83 9.27
N ALA A 380 -22.15 -24.24 10.26
CA ALA A 380 -22.32 -22.82 10.52
C ALA A 380 -21.88 -22.09 9.25
N GLY A 381 -22.86 -21.66 8.47
CA GLY A 381 -22.60 -20.78 7.31
C GLY A 381 -21.83 -19.55 7.77
N PRO A 382 -21.10 -18.88 6.87
CA PRO A 382 -20.46 -17.63 7.22
C PRO A 382 -21.51 -16.70 7.87
N PRO A 383 -21.15 -15.94 8.92
CA PRO A 383 -22.08 -14.97 9.49
C PRO A 383 -22.51 -14.05 8.35
N ALA A 384 -23.81 -14.00 8.08
CA ALA A 384 -24.36 -13.05 7.13
C ALA A 384 -23.86 -11.67 7.54
N MET A 385 -23.14 -11.00 6.67
CA MET A 385 -22.80 -9.59 6.86
C MET A 385 -24.13 -8.83 6.94
N SER A 386 -24.54 -8.50 8.15
CA SER A 386 -25.63 -7.58 8.36
C SER A 386 -25.20 -6.25 7.72
N PRO A 387 -25.96 -5.66 6.80
CA PRO A 387 -25.68 -4.32 6.33
C PRO A 387 -25.72 -3.41 7.56
N SER A 388 -24.59 -2.75 7.85
CA SER A 388 -24.50 -1.74 8.90
C SER A 388 -25.61 -0.72 8.67
N GLY A 389 -26.58 -0.70 9.59
CA GLY A 389 -27.71 0.20 9.53
C GLY A 389 -27.23 1.64 9.46
N SER A 390 -27.71 2.36 8.48
CA SER A 390 -27.69 3.81 8.44
C SER A 390 -28.22 4.35 9.78
N PRO A 391 -27.58 5.34 10.38
CA PRO A 391 -28.14 6.00 11.54
C PRO A 391 -29.46 6.66 11.14
N ALA A 392 -30.56 6.25 11.79
CA ALA A 392 -31.86 6.88 11.65
C ALA A 392 -31.74 8.34 12.10
N VAL A 393 -32.00 9.25 11.15
CA VAL A 393 -32.20 10.66 11.42
C VAL A 393 -33.45 10.77 12.31
N ALA A 394 -33.27 11.17 13.57
CA ALA A 394 -34.38 11.54 14.45
C ALA A 394 -35.00 12.85 13.94
N PRO A 395 -36.35 12.98 13.96
CA PRO A 395 -37.00 14.22 13.56
C PRO A 395 -36.85 15.28 14.67
N ASP A 396 -36.45 16.42 14.19
CA ASP A 396 -36.28 17.70 14.90
C ASP A 396 -37.53 18.07 15.71
N GLY A 397 -37.39 18.20 17.02
CA GLY A 397 -38.40 18.58 17.96
C GLY A 397 -38.12 19.95 18.58
N ALA A 398 -38.86 20.95 18.12
CA ALA A 398 -39.30 22.16 18.79
C ALA A 398 -38.31 22.97 19.67
N ALA A 399 -37.92 24.13 19.13
CA ALA A 399 -37.30 25.23 19.87
C ALA A 399 -38.22 25.83 20.94
N PRO A 400 -37.72 26.17 22.15
CA PRO A 400 -38.42 27.05 23.06
C PRO A 400 -38.08 28.53 22.77
N LYS A 401 -39.13 29.32 22.59
CA LYS A 401 -39.10 30.77 22.52
C LYS A 401 -38.65 31.36 23.87
N THR A 402 -37.53 32.05 23.88
CA THR A 402 -37.20 32.93 25.01
C THR A 402 -37.56 34.39 24.68
N LYS A 403 -38.37 34.95 25.58
CA LYS A 403 -38.81 36.32 25.69
C LYS A 403 -37.65 37.31 25.84
N ARG A 404 -37.68 38.40 25.09
CA ARG A 404 -36.96 39.63 25.34
C ARG A 404 -37.66 40.40 26.46
N GLU A 405 -36.89 40.83 27.45
CA GLU A 405 -37.08 42.03 28.30
C GLU A 405 -35.69 42.62 28.42
N GLY A 406 -35.35 43.83 28.07
CA GLY A 406 -35.86 45.13 28.35
C GLY A 406 -34.85 45.86 29.23
N THR A 407 -34.06 46.71 28.62
CA THR A 407 -33.18 47.76 29.12
C THR A 407 -33.56 48.41 30.52
N PRO A 408 -32.65 49.14 31.22
CA PRO A 408 -32.00 50.37 30.69
C PRO A 408 -30.48 50.34 30.58
#